data_d7d4f58ea300af7c0c2c171a0d887516
#
_entry.id   d7d4f58ea300af7c0c2c171a0d887516
#
_cell.length_a   1.000
_cell.length_b   1.000
_cell.length_c   1.000
_cell.angle_alpha   90.00
_cell.angle_beta   90.00
_cell.angle_gamma   90.00
#
_symmetry.space_group_name_H-M   'P 1'
#
loop_
_entity.id
_entity.type
_entity.pdbx_description
1 polymer ?
#
loop_
_entity_poly.entity_id
_entity_poly.type
_entity_poly.pdbx_seq_one_letter_code
_entity_poly.pdbx_strand_id
1 'polypeptide(L)'
;MQRWYTVKVKYTKRVEKNGEEDYRQVTEAFLLPAVSFTDAEAKMTEEISTQTAGDFLVQSMSLTEIAEIKKTEEGGQWYICKIVILEEDDRGRVSKTKQNYMIEGESVKDATKRLEELLSDVMFNYEITTVSRSNIVDVLQDSIEA
;
A
#
# COMPACT_ATOMS: atom_id res chain seq x y z
N MET A 1 1.08 0.31 19.24
CA MET A 1 1.73 0.91 18.06
C MET A 1 1.15 0.31 16.79
N GLN A 2 0.67 1.14 15.90
CA GLN A 2 0.14 0.67 14.63
C GLN A 2 1.25 0.36 13.63
N ARG A 3 1.03 -0.72 12.89
CA ARG A 3 1.93 -1.16 11.81
C ARG A 3 1.10 -1.42 10.57
N TRP A 4 1.73 -1.49 9.43
CA TRP A 4 1.04 -1.74 8.17
C TRP A 4 0.95 -3.23 7.88
N TYR A 5 -0.25 -3.67 7.49
CA TYR A 5 -0.51 -5.06 7.14
C TYR A 5 -1.04 -5.13 5.71
N THR A 6 -0.53 -6.10 4.97
CA THR A 6 -1.10 -6.45 3.66
C THR A 6 -2.03 -7.63 3.88
N VAL A 7 -3.30 -7.44 3.53
CA VAL A 7 -4.34 -8.46 3.69
C VAL A 7 -4.89 -8.84 2.33
N LYS A 8 -4.83 -10.11 1.99
CA LYS A 8 -5.35 -10.63 0.73
C LYS A 8 -6.70 -11.29 1.00
N VAL A 9 -7.73 -10.86 0.28
CA VAL A 9 -9.11 -11.29 0.48
C VAL A 9 -9.68 -11.83 -0.83
N LYS A 10 -10.35 -12.96 -0.73
CA LYS A 10 -11.15 -13.52 -1.81
C LYS A 10 -12.62 -13.24 -1.51
N TYR A 11 -13.31 -12.57 -2.41
CA TYR A 11 -14.70 -12.18 -2.18
C TYR A 11 -15.45 -12.01 -3.51
N THR A 12 -16.77 -11.89 -3.42
CA THR A 12 -17.63 -11.64 -4.58
C THR A 12 -17.88 -10.15 -4.70
N LYS A 13 -17.42 -9.58 -5.77
CA LYS A 13 -17.50 -8.15 -6.05
C LYS A 13 -18.59 -7.86 -7.08
N ARG A 14 -19.35 -6.78 -6.86
CA ARG A 14 -20.28 -6.27 -7.85
C ARG A 14 -19.51 -5.57 -8.94
N VAL A 15 -19.78 -5.94 -10.17
CA VAL A 15 -19.18 -5.30 -11.34
C VAL A 15 -20.29 -4.94 -12.32
N GLU A 16 -20.02 -3.97 -13.18
CA GLU A 16 -20.94 -3.61 -14.25
C GLU A 16 -20.42 -4.19 -15.55
N LYS A 17 -21.27 -4.96 -16.22
CA LYS A 17 -20.94 -5.56 -17.50
C LYS A 17 -22.07 -5.26 -18.49
N ASN A 18 -21.74 -4.55 -19.57
CA ASN A 18 -22.71 -4.17 -20.62
C ASN A 18 -23.91 -3.40 -20.06
N GLY A 19 -23.69 -2.55 -19.05
CA GLY A 19 -24.76 -1.77 -18.43
C GLY A 19 -25.61 -2.52 -17.43
N GLU A 20 -25.29 -3.79 -17.17
CA GLU A 20 -25.99 -4.64 -16.20
C GLU A 20 -25.11 -4.98 -15.01
N GLU A 21 -25.73 -5.08 -13.84
CA GLU A 21 -25.05 -5.55 -12.64
C GLU A 21 -24.67 -7.01 -12.76
N ASP A 22 -23.43 -7.34 -12.48
CA ASP A 22 -22.95 -8.71 -12.46
C ASP A 22 -22.11 -8.93 -11.19
N TYR A 23 -21.77 -10.18 -10.91
CA TYR A 23 -21.00 -10.58 -9.75
C TYR A 23 -19.78 -11.34 -10.21
N ARG A 24 -18.64 -10.99 -9.62
CA ARG A 24 -17.37 -11.59 -9.98
C ARG A 24 -16.58 -11.93 -8.73
N GLN A 25 -16.10 -13.18 -8.68
CA GLN A 25 -15.19 -13.56 -7.60
C GLN A 25 -13.80 -13.04 -7.90
N VAL A 26 -13.23 -12.31 -6.96
CA VAL A 26 -11.91 -11.69 -7.10
C VAL A 26 -11.06 -11.98 -5.87
N THR A 27 -9.75 -11.94 -6.06
CA THR A 27 -8.79 -11.95 -4.96
C THR A 27 -8.01 -10.65 -5.03
N GLU A 28 -8.13 -9.83 -3.99
CA GLU A 28 -7.53 -8.50 -3.97
C GLU A 28 -6.72 -8.30 -2.70
N ALA A 29 -5.65 -7.52 -2.81
CA ALA A 29 -4.80 -7.19 -1.68
C ALA A 29 -5.06 -5.76 -1.23
N PHE A 30 -5.14 -5.58 0.08
CA PHE A 30 -5.37 -4.28 0.71
C PHE A 30 -4.25 -4.01 1.71
N LEU A 31 -3.91 -2.74 1.85
CA LEU A 31 -2.96 -2.30 2.86
C LEU A 31 -3.73 -1.54 3.93
N LEU A 32 -3.55 -1.93 5.18
CA LEU A 32 -4.23 -1.25 6.30
C LEU A 32 -3.35 -1.22 7.54
N PRO A 33 -3.50 -0.19 8.39
CA PRO A 33 -2.78 -0.13 9.65
C PRO A 33 -3.58 -0.79 10.76
N ALA A 34 -2.86 -1.53 11.59
CA ALA A 34 -3.45 -2.24 12.72
C ALA A 34 -2.40 -2.46 13.80
N VAL A 35 -2.85 -2.84 14.99
CA VAL A 35 -1.94 -3.08 16.11
C VAL A 35 -1.52 -4.55 16.22
N SER A 36 -2.21 -5.44 15.52
CA SER A 36 -1.96 -6.88 15.52
C SER A 36 -2.60 -7.54 14.32
N PHE A 37 -2.28 -8.81 14.06
CA PHE A 37 -2.95 -9.59 13.02
C PHE A 37 -4.45 -9.72 13.30
N THR A 38 -4.84 -9.93 14.55
CA THR A 38 -6.26 -10.02 14.92
C THR A 38 -6.99 -8.71 14.62
N ASP A 39 -6.37 -7.58 14.94
CA ASP A 39 -6.93 -6.28 14.66
C ASP A 39 -7.04 -6.03 13.14
N ALA A 40 -6.02 -6.43 12.38
CA ALA A 40 -6.03 -6.32 10.92
C ALA A 40 -7.16 -7.13 10.30
N GLU A 41 -7.36 -8.37 10.77
CA GLU A 41 -8.45 -9.23 10.31
C GLU A 41 -9.81 -8.60 10.62
N ALA A 42 -10.00 -8.09 11.83
CA ALA A 42 -11.25 -7.45 12.23
C ALA A 42 -11.58 -6.23 11.37
N LYS A 43 -10.60 -5.38 11.13
CA LYS A 43 -10.77 -4.19 10.28
C LYS A 43 -11.07 -4.56 8.83
N MET A 44 -10.37 -5.56 8.31
CA MET A 44 -10.60 -6.04 6.93
C MET A 44 -11.99 -6.65 6.79
N THR A 45 -12.41 -7.43 7.77
CA THR A 45 -13.74 -8.05 7.79
C THR A 45 -14.84 -6.99 7.76
N GLU A 46 -14.69 -5.95 8.58
CA GLU A 46 -15.65 -4.84 8.62
C GLU A 46 -15.72 -4.13 7.26
N GLU A 47 -14.57 -3.84 6.67
CA GLU A 47 -14.50 -3.15 5.38
C GLU A 47 -15.08 -4.00 4.24
N ILE A 48 -14.69 -5.27 4.17
CA ILE A 48 -15.12 -6.13 3.06
C ILE A 48 -16.60 -6.49 3.17
N SER A 49 -17.16 -6.54 4.37
CA SER A 49 -18.58 -6.85 4.56
C SER A 49 -19.51 -5.81 3.94
N THR A 50 -19.02 -4.57 3.73
CA THR A 50 -19.77 -3.53 3.05
C THR A 50 -19.70 -3.63 1.53
N GLN A 51 -18.74 -4.38 1.00
CA GLN A 51 -18.45 -4.45 -0.43
C GLN A 51 -18.81 -5.79 -1.07
N THR A 52 -18.88 -6.85 -0.27
CA THR A 52 -19.15 -8.18 -0.80
C THR A 52 -20.63 -8.45 -0.99
N ALA A 53 -20.95 -9.22 -2.01
CA ALA A 53 -22.32 -9.68 -2.26
C ALA A 53 -22.58 -11.08 -1.69
N GLY A 54 -21.66 -11.61 -0.90
CA GLY A 54 -21.78 -12.96 -0.33
C GLY A 54 -20.65 -13.22 0.66
N ASP A 55 -20.26 -14.47 0.72
CA ASP A 55 -19.17 -14.87 1.61
C ASP A 55 -17.83 -14.35 1.12
N PHE A 56 -16.90 -14.19 2.04
CA PHE A 56 -15.55 -13.79 1.73
C PHE A 56 -14.56 -14.60 2.58
N LEU A 57 -13.32 -14.62 2.14
CA LEU A 57 -12.25 -15.33 2.85
C LEU A 57 -10.99 -14.47 2.88
N VAL A 58 -10.48 -14.23 4.10
CA VAL A 58 -9.16 -13.62 4.26
C VAL A 58 -8.14 -14.73 4.00
N GLN A 59 -7.46 -14.65 2.85
CA GLN A 59 -6.51 -15.68 2.42
C GLN A 59 -5.17 -15.60 3.12
N SER A 60 -4.66 -14.39 3.29
CA SER A 60 -3.34 -14.19 3.90
C SER A 60 -3.22 -12.81 4.50
N MET A 61 -2.36 -12.69 5.48
CA MET A 61 -1.99 -11.43 6.09
C MET A 61 -0.49 -11.42 6.33
N SER A 62 0.15 -10.29 6.07
CA SER A 62 1.57 -10.13 6.34
C SER A 62 1.88 -8.72 6.80
N LEU A 63 2.90 -8.59 7.64
CA LEU A 63 3.44 -7.28 8.00
C LEU A 63 4.17 -6.69 6.80
N THR A 64 3.95 -5.41 6.56
CA THR A 64 4.57 -4.70 5.46
C THR A 64 5.23 -3.45 6.03
N GLU A 65 6.52 -3.30 5.80
CA GLU A 65 7.25 -2.12 6.27
C GLU A 65 7.14 -1.01 5.24
N ILE A 66 6.49 0.08 5.64
CA ILE A 66 6.27 1.25 4.78
C ILE A 66 6.69 2.49 5.57
N ALA A 67 7.57 3.29 5.00
CA ALA A 67 8.02 4.53 5.62
C ALA A 67 6.96 5.61 5.49
N GLU A 68 6.32 5.72 4.34
CA GLU A 68 5.30 6.73 4.09
C GLU A 68 4.39 6.32 2.95
N ILE A 69 3.15 6.79 2.99
CA ILE A 69 2.14 6.53 1.97
C ILE A 69 1.64 7.87 1.43
N LYS A 70 1.62 8.01 0.11
CA LYS A 70 1.15 9.22 -0.55
C LYS A 70 0.00 8.91 -1.50
N LYS A 71 -1.19 9.40 -1.16
CA LYS A 71 -2.38 9.32 -2.01
C LYS A 71 -2.44 10.52 -2.95
N THR A 72 -3.17 10.38 -4.05
CA THR A 72 -3.50 11.49 -4.94
C THR A 72 -5.00 11.74 -4.93
N GLU A 73 -5.41 12.95 -5.26
CA GLU A 73 -6.84 13.28 -5.37
C GLU A 73 -7.47 12.65 -6.60
N GLU A 74 -6.68 12.46 -7.65
CA GLU A 74 -7.15 11.87 -8.91
C GLU A 74 -7.26 10.36 -8.86
N GLY A 75 -6.70 9.74 -7.81
CA GLY A 75 -6.60 8.30 -7.74
C GLY A 75 -5.51 7.77 -8.66
N GLY A 76 -5.58 6.49 -9.03
CA GLY A 76 -4.61 5.85 -9.89
C GLY A 76 -4.28 4.46 -9.42
N GLN A 77 -3.06 4.02 -9.74
CA GLN A 77 -2.54 2.74 -9.32
C GLN A 77 -1.59 2.94 -8.14
N TRP A 78 -1.38 1.90 -7.36
CA TRP A 78 -0.41 1.94 -6.28
C TRP A 78 0.93 1.40 -6.75
N TYR A 79 1.98 2.13 -6.40
CA TYR A 79 3.35 1.75 -6.74
C TYR A 79 4.15 1.57 -5.46
N ILE A 80 4.92 0.49 -5.40
CA ILE A 80 5.90 0.34 -4.33
C ILE A 80 7.23 0.90 -4.81
N CYS A 81 7.75 1.84 -4.03
CA CYS A 81 8.99 2.52 -4.34
C CYS A 81 10.02 2.16 -3.28
N LYS A 82 11.16 1.67 -3.72
CA LYS A 82 12.23 1.26 -2.81
C LYS A 82 13.41 2.20 -2.95
N ILE A 83 13.88 2.71 -1.82
CA ILE A 83 15.06 3.55 -1.77
C ILE A 83 16.09 2.92 -0.84
N VAL A 84 17.32 3.34 -1.03
CA VAL A 84 18.43 3.02 -0.13
C VAL A 84 18.96 4.34 0.40
N ILE A 85 18.96 4.47 1.73
CA ILE A 85 19.54 5.63 2.40
C ILE A 85 21.01 5.33 2.64
N LEU A 86 21.87 6.27 2.25
CA LEU A 86 23.32 6.14 2.34
C LEU A 86 23.81 7.03 3.48
N GLU A 87 24.44 6.42 4.47
CA GLU A 87 25.01 7.14 5.62
C GLU A 87 26.51 6.83 5.72
N GLU A 88 27.29 7.86 5.91
CA GLU A 88 28.73 7.72 6.10
C GLU A 88 29.07 8.07 7.54
N ASP A 89 29.81 7.17 8.22
CA ASP A 89 30.28 7.42 9.59
C ASP A 89 31.57 8.23 9.60
N ASP A 90 32.05 8.56 10.79
CA ASP A 90 33.25 9.36 10.98
C ASP A 90 34.53 8.69 10.44
N ARG A 91 34.46 7.40 10.15
CA ARG A 91 35.59 6.63 9.60
C ARG A 91 35.48 6.41 8.10
N GLY A 92 34.49 7.02 7.44
CA GLY A 92 34.26 6.85 6.03
C GLY A 92 33.53 5.58 5.63
N ARG A 93 32.99 4.82 6.60
CA ARG A 93 32.19 3.64 6.28
C ARG A 93 30.80 4.06 5.85
N VAL A 94 30.34 3.46 4.78
CA VAL A 94 28.99 3.73 4.25
C VAL A 94 28.07 2.60 4.69
N SER A 95 26.98 2.96 5.38
CA SER A 95 25.91 2.03 5.71
C SER A 95 24.73 2.30 4.79
N LYS A 96 23.94 1.25 4.51
CA LYS A 96 22.79 1.30 3.62
C LYS A 96 21.55 0.83 4.37
N THR A 97 20.53 1.68 4.38
CA THR A 97 19.24 1.35 5.00
C THR A 97 18.17 1.37 3.93
N LYS A 98 17.42 0.29 3.83
CA LYS A 98 16.33 0.17 2.85
C LYS A 98 15.03 0.74 3.42
N GLN A 99 14.32 1.50 2.62
CA GLN A 99 12.97 1.97 2.96
C GLN A 99 12.03 1.81 1.78
N ASN A 100 10.77 1.53 2.10
CA ASN A 100 9.70 1.38 1.11
C ASN A 100 8.70 2.50 1.26
N TYR A 101 8.21 2.99 0.12
CA TYR A 101 7.15 4.00 0.06
C TYR A 101 6.03 3.47 -0.83
N MET A 102 4.79 3.78 -0.45
CA MET A 102 3.63 3.49 -1.29
C MET A 102 3.12 4.79 -1.87
N ILE A 103 3.19 4.90 -3.18
CA ILE A 103 2.83 6.12 -3.91
C ILE A 103 1.74 5.81 -4.90
N GLU A 104 0.64 6.55 -4.84
CA GLU A 104 -0.42 6.46 -5.83
C GLU A 104 -0.09 7.36 -7.01
N GLY A 105 -0.26 6.86 -8.23
CA GLY A 105 0.05 7.61 -9.43
C GLY A 105 -0.49 6.95 -10.68
N GLU A 106 -0.27 7.60 -11.82
CA GLU A 106 -0.78 7.14 -13.12
C GLU A 106 0.17 6.16 -13.82
N SER A 107 1.45 6.24 -13.51
CA SER A 107 2.49 5.45 -14.16
C SER A 107 3.72 5.35 -13.26
N VAL A 108 4.65 4.48 -13.65
CA VAL A 108 5.96 4.40 -12.96
C VAL A 108 6.66 5.76 -12.98
N LYS A 109 6.60 6.45 -14.10
CA LYS A 109 7.21 7.78 -14.25
C LYS A 109 6.58 8.80 -13.31
N ASP A 110 5.25 8.81 -13.24
CA ASP A 110 4.50 9.70 -12.36
C ASP A 110 4.79 9.38 -10.89
N ALA A 111 4.78 8.11 -10.52
CA ALA A 111 5.09 7.69 -9.14
C ALA A 111 6.51 8.08 -8.74
N THR A 112 7.47 7.94 -9.65
CA THR A 112 8.87 8.33 -9.42
C THR A 112 8.96 9.83 -9.16
N LYS A 113 8.27 10.62 -9.96
CA LYS A 113 8.26 12.09 -9.80
C LYS A 113 7.67 12.48 -8.45
N ARG A 114 6.55 11.86 -8.07
CA ARG A 114 5.90 12.12 -6.78
C ARG A 114 6.78 11.72 -5.60
N LEU A 115 7.51 10.62 -5.74
CA LEU A 115 8.48 10.20 -4.72
C LEU A 115 9.61 11.21 -4.58
N GLU A 116 10.15 11.69 -5.70
CA GLU A 116 11.21 12.70 -5.70
C GLU A 116 10.73 14.01 -5.03
N GLU A 117 9.50 14.40 -5.30
CA GLU A 117 8.90 15.58 -4.65
C GLU A 117 8.76 15.37 -3.13
N LEU A 118 8.33 14.16 -2.73
CA LEU A 118 8.19 13.80 -1.32
C LEU A 118 9.54 13.84 -0.59
N LEU A 119 10.61 13.46 -1.27
CA LEU A 119 11.96 13.39 -0.71
C LEU A 119 12.78 14.67 -0.97
N SER A 120 12.15 15.72 -1.46
CA SER A 120 12.87 16.94 -1.88
C SER A 120 13.53 17.69 -0.72
N ASP A 121 13.01 17.52 0.50
CA ASP A 121 13.50 18.24 1.68
C ASP A 121 14.19 17.35 2.71
N VAL A 122 14.44 16.08 2.38
CA VAL A 122 15.14 15.20 3.32
C VAL A 122 16.62 15.54 3.37
N MET A 123 17.22 15.32 4.54
CA MET A 123 18.61 15.67 4.81
C MET A 123 19.58 14.51 4.56
N PHE A 124 19.07 13.34 4.23
CA PHE A 124 19.92 12.18 3.97
C PHE A 124 20.16 11.99 2.47
N ASN A 125 21.25 11.31 2.13
CA ASN A 125 21.51 10.88 0.77
C ASN A 125 20.76 9.58 0.50
N TYR A 126 20.20 9.44 -0.69
CA TYR A 126 19.45 8.25 -1.04
C TYR A 126 19.57 7.93 -2.53
N GLU A 127 19.28 6.69 -2.85
CA GLU A 127 19.13 6.22 -4.23
C GLU A 127 17.77 5.52 -4.36
N ILE A 128 17.06 5.81 -5.44
CA ILE A 128 15.84 5.09 -5.78
C ILE A 128 16.26 3.82 -6.51
N THR A 129 16.00 2.66 -5.92
CA THR A 129 16.44 1.38 -6.50
C THR A 129 15.38 0.75 -7.37
N THR A 130 14.11 0.84 -6.98
CA THR A 130 13.01 0.32 -7.80
C THR A 130 11.76 1.15 -7.61
N VAL A 131 10.97 1.24 -8.68
CA VAL A 131 9.60 1.75 -8.65
C VAL A 131 8.80 0.75 -9.48
N SER A 132 7.89 0.02 -8.84
CA SER A 132 7.11 -1.00 -9.53
C SER A 132 5.66 -0.96 -9.09
N ARG A 133 4.78 -1.40 -9.99
CA ARG A 133 3.35 -1.45 -9.71
C ARG A 133 3.10 -2.50 -8.63
N SER A 134 2.36 -2.09 -7.60
CA SER A 134 1.95 -2.98 -6.51
C SER A 134 0.63 -3.68 -6.86
N ASN A 135 0.42 -4.85 -6.29
CA ASN A 135 -0.88 -5.53 -6.39
C ASN A 135 -1.89 -5.01 -5.36
N ILE A 136 -1.52 -4.06 -4.53
CA ILE A 136 -2.44 -3.42 -3.59
C ILE A 136 -3.50 -2.66 -4.39
N VAL A 137 -4.77 -2.95 -4.15
CA VAL A 137 -5.87 -2.27 -4.84
C VAL A 137 -6.33 -1.03 -4.08
N ASP A 138 -6.17 -1.01 -2.76
CA ASP A 138 -6.53 0.14 -1.96
C ASP A 138 -5.77 0.15 -0.63
N VAL A 139 -5.62 1.36 -0.09
CA VAL A 139 -5.04 1.59 1.23
C VAL A 139 -6.16 2.07 2.14
N LEU A 140 -6.50 1.27 3.14
CA LEU A 140 -7.63 1.52 4.03
C LEU A 140 -7.18 2.30 5.25
N GLN A 141 -6.95 3.58 5.06
CA GLN A 141 -6.42 4.45 6.10
C GLN A 141 -7.50 5.11 6.97
N ASP A 142 -8.67 5.34 6.40
CA ASP A 142 -9.73 6.13 7.02
C ASP A 142 -10.42 5.44 8.19
N SER A 143 -10.33 4.11 8.27
CA SER A 143 -10.91 3.34 9.37
C SER A 143 -10.28 3.63 10.72
N ILE A 144 -9.25 4.47 10.79
CA ILE A 144 -8.44 4.69 11.97
C ILE A 144 -8.63 6.07 12.56
N GLU A 145 -9.03 7.02 11.75
CA GLU A 145 -9.19 8.41 12.16
C GLU A 145 -10.57 8.70 12.79
N ALA A 146 -11.35 7.67 12.95
CA ALA A 146 -12.66 7.82 13.60
C ALA A 146 -12.53 7.97 15.09
#